data_e51f434cc2aed97622339b5017196cdc
#
_entry.id   e51f434cc2aed97622339b5017196cdc
#
_cell.length_a   1.000
_cell.length_b   1.000
_cell.length_c   1.000
_cell.angle_alpha   90.00
_cell.angle_beta   90.00
_cell.angle_gamma   90.00
#
_symmetry.space_group_name_H-M   'P 1'
#
loop_
_entity.id
_entity.type
_entity.pdbx_description
1 polymer ?
#
loop_
_entity_poly.entity_id
_entity_poly.type
_entity_poly.pdbx_seq_one_letter_code
_entity_poly.pdbx_strand_id
1 'polypeptide(L)'
;EFTAQEWSKICDKKIWYNAVDEAHDLIDRDVKMNIQGYDLDGDMVKCAMENARAAGVEQHIHFQQRDVKDLRNPKKYGFIITNPPYGERLEEKEALPELYRTIGESYRSLDDWSMFLITSYTDAEKYIGRKADRNRKIYNGMIKSYFYQFMGPKPPKRRREEA
;
A
#
# COMPACT_ATOMS: atom_id res chain seq x y z
N GLU A 1 16.76 -6.71 12.79
CA GLU A 1 17.79 -5.79 13.31
C GLU A 1 17.94 -4.59 12.36
N PHE A 2 18.16 -3.40 12.93
CA PHE A 2 18.36 -2.18 12.16
C PHE A 2 19.78 -1.69 12.36
N THR A 3 20.44 -1.24 11.30
CA THR A 3 21.80 -0.70 11.36
C THR A 3 21.93 0.45 12.41
N ALA A 4 20.85 1.22 12.58
CA ALA A 4 20.81 2.30 13.57
C ALA A 4 21.01 1.84 15.04
N GLN A 5 20.75 0.56 15.35
CA GLN A 5 20.98 -0.02 16.68
C GLN A 5 22.47 -0.01 17.06
N GLU A 6 23.36 -0.03 16.06
CA GLU A 6 24.80 0.01 16.26
C GLU A 6 25.34 1.43 16.53
N TRP A 7 24.52 2.45 16.35
CA TRP A 7 24.90 3.86 16.54
C TRP A 7 24.84 4.30 18.00
N SER A 8 25.44 3.54 18.89
CA SER A 8 25.38 3.74 20.35
C SER A 8 25.87 5.12 20.85
N LYS A 9 26.65 5.85 20.04
CA LYS A 9 27.06 7.23 20.32
C LYS A 9 25.97 8.27 20.08
N ILE A 10 24.95 7.92 19.25
CA ILE A 10 23.86 8.83 18.89
C ILE A 10 22.57 8.40 19.60
N CYS A 11 22.34 7.10 19.72
CA CYS A 11 21.16 6.53 20.34
C CYS A 11 21.58 5.44 21.34
N ASP A 12 21.33 5.66 22.62
CA ASP A 12 21.56 4.66 23.64
C ASP A 12 20.72 3.41 23.37
N LYS A 13 21.33 2.23 23.52
CA LYS A 13 20.63 0.95 23.33
C LYS A 13 19.36 0.84 24.18
N LYS A 14 19.37 1.43 25.38
CA LYS A 14 18.21 1.44 26.26
C LYS A 14 17.02 2.20 25.66
N ILE A 15 17.26 3.31 24.97
CA ILE A 15 16.20 4.08 24.29
C ILE A 15 15.58 3.22 23.18
N TRP A 16 16.43 2.51 22.44
CA TRP A 16 15.98 1.59 21.39
C TRP A 16 15.10 0.46 21.94
N TYR A 17 15.56 -0.23 22.99
CA TYR A 17 14.79 -1.32 23.58
C TYR A 17 13.47 -0.83 24.17
N ASN A 18 13.47 0.30 24.87
CA ASN A 18 12.23 0.89 25.40
C ASN A 18 11.22 1.21 24.28
N ALA A 19 11.69 1.72 23.13
CA ALA A 19 10.81 2.01 21.99
C ALA A 19 10.24 0.72 21.36
N VAL A 20 11.01 -0.37 21.33
CA VAL A 20 10.55 -1.68 20.86
C VAL A 20 9.52 -2.26 21.82
N ASP A 21 9.78 -2.20 23.13
CA ASP A 21 8.86 -2.69 24.16
C ASP A 21 7.54 -1.90 24.12
N GLU A 22 7.60 -0.57 24.04
CA GLU A 22 6.41 0.29 23.87
C GLU A 22 5.61 -0.09 22.62
N ALA A 23 6.30 -0.33 21.51
CA ALA A 23 5.62 -0.75 20.26
C ALA A 23 4.95 -2.12 20.41
N HIS A 24 5.56 -3.05 21.13
CA HIS A 24 4.97 -4.36 21.43
C HIS A 24 3.75 -4.25 22.34
N ASP A 25 3.79 -3.40 23.35
CA ASP A 25 2.68 -3.18 24.29
C ASP A 25 1.46 -2.53 23.61
N LEU A 26 1.70 -1.77 22.53
CA LEU A 26 0.66 -1.13 21.72
C LEU A 26 0.01 -2.07 20.70
N ILE A 27 0.48 -3.31 20.55
CA ILE A 27 -0.13 -4.28 19.63
C ILE A 27 -1.51 -4.71 20.17
N ASP A 28 -2.55 -4.23 19.49
CA ASP A 28 -3.91 -4.71 19.73
C ASP A 28 -4.17 -5.98 18.90
N ARG A 29 -4.21 -7.12 19.57
CA ARG A 29 -4.42 -8.43 18.94
C ARG A 29 -5.89 -8.74 18.65
N ASP A 30 -6.81 -7.95 19.18
CA ASP A 30 -8.25 -8.12 19.02
C ASP A 30 -8.82 -7.35 17.82
N VAL A 31 -7.99 -6.53 17.17
CA VAL A 31 -8.35 -5.79 15.95
C VAL A 31 -8.66 -6.75 14.82
N LYS A 32 -9.91 -6.69 14.34
CA LYS A 32 -10.33 -7.42 13.14
C LYS A 32 -9.85 -6.68 11.88
N MET A 33 -8.79 -7.18 11.30
CA MET A 33 -8.25 -6.67 10.05
C MET A 33 -9.01 -7.22 8.85
N ASN A 34 -9.09 -6.43 7.77
CA ASN A 34 -9.57 -6.86 6.48
C ASN A 34 -8.58 -6.38 5.39
N ILE A 35 -7.45 -7.03 5.36
CA ILE A 35 -6.39 -6.74 4.39
C ILE A 35 -6.47 -7.79 3.29
N GLN A 36 -6.41 -7.34 2.03
CA GLN A 36 -6.38 -8.21 0.86
C GLN A 36 -5.15 -7.86 0.04
N GLY A 37 -4.36 -8.87 -0.30
CA GLY A 37 -3.19 -8.78 -1.15
C GLY A 37 -3.46 -9.45 -2.49
N TYR A 38 -3.20 -8.72 -3.58
CA TYR A 38 -3.41 -9.23 -4.94
C TYR A 38 -2.14 -9.03 -5.76
N ASP A 39 -1.82 -10.02 -6.55
CA ASP A 39 -0.81 -9.93 -7.59
C ASP A 39 -1.29 -10.73 -8.82
N LEU A 40 -0.87 -10.34 -10.00
CA LEU A 40 -1.12 -11.07 -11.23
C LEU A 40 -0.30 -12.36 -11.30
N ASP A 41 0.90 -12.34 -10.70
CA ASP A 41 1.83 -13.45 -10.65
C ASP A 41 1.55 -14.34 -9.43
N GLY A 42 1.17 -15.60 -9.69
CA GLY A 42 0.89 -16.57 -8.64
C GLY A 42 2.11 -16.92 -7.76
N ASP A 43 3.31 -16.82 -8.29
CA ASP A 43 4.52 -17.09 -7.50
C ASP A 43 4.85 -15.92 -6.56
N MET A 44 4.55 -14.69 -6.98
CA MET A 44 4.61 -13.52 -6.09
C MET A 44 3.58 -13.63 -4.96
N VAL A 45 2.38 -14.13 -5.25
CA VAL A 45 1.36 -14.40 -4.22
C VAL A 45 1.86 -15.43 -3.20
N LYS A 46 2.48 -16.53 -3.64
CA LYS A 46 3.07 -17.52 -2.73
C LYS A 46 4.18 -16.91 -1.84
N CYS A 47 5.09 -16.15 -2.47
CA CYS A 47 6.14 -15.43 -1.74
C CYS A 47 5.56 -14.47 -0.68
N ALA A 48 4.51 -13.72 -1.03
CA ALA A 48 3.82 -12.84 -0.09
C ALA A 48 3.19 -13.59 1.09
N MET A 49 2.58 -14.76 0.84
CA MET A 49 2.03 -15.64 1.88
C MET A 49 3.13 -16.17 2.82
N GLU A 50 4.26 -16.58 2.28
CA GLU A 50 5.41 -17.05 3.07
C GLU A 50 5.98 -15.93 3.95
N ASN A 51 6.12 -14.73 3.40
CA ASN A 51 6.56 -13.55 4.14
C ASN A 51 5.58 -13.16 5.26
N ALA A 52 4.27 -13.22 5.01
CA ALA A 52 3.26 -12.94 6.02
C ALA A 52 3.28 -13.98 7.15
N ARG A 53 3.52 -15.26 6.81
CA ARG A 53 3.70 -16.34 7.79
C ARG A 53 4.95 -16.12 8.63
N ALA A 54 6.07 -15.80 8.00
CA ALA A 54 7.32 -15.50 8.70
C ALA A 54 7.19 -14.29 9.64
N ALA A 55 6.35 -13.31 9.28
CA ALA A 55 6.04 -12.14 10.10
C ALA A 55 4.95 -12.42 11.16
N GLY A 56 4.30 -13.58 11.17
CA GLY A 56 3.24 -13.93 12.12
C GLY A 56 1.93 -13.16 11.92
N VAL A 57 1.66 -12.68 10.69
CA VAL A 57 0.47 -11.86 10.36
C VAL A 57 -0.42 -12.49 9.30
N GLU A 58 -0.16 -13.73 8.91
CA GLU A 58 -0.88 -14.42 7.83
C GLU A 58 -2.40 -14.48 8.06
N GLN A 59 -2.84 -14.58 9.32
CA GLN A 59 -4.26 -14.64 9.69
C GLN A 59 -5.03 -13.33 9.43
N HIS A 60 -4.32 -12.23 9.21
CA HIS A 60 -4.92 -10.91 8.99
C HIS A 60 -5.02 -10.53 7.52
N ILE A 61 -4.40 -11.31 6.61
CA ILE A 61 -4.27 -10.95 5.20
C ILE A 61 -4.80 -12.09 4.33
N HIS A 62 -5.73 -11.78 3.44
CA HIS A 62 -6.17 -12.71 2.41
C HIS A 62 -5.43 -12.44 1.10
N PHE A 63 -4.59 -13.38 0.68
CA PHE A 63 -3.86 -13.28 -0.58
C PHE A 63 -4.55 -14.05 -1.70
N GLN A 64 -4.58 -13.47 -2.90
CA GLN A 64 -5.15 -14.10 -4.08
C GLN A 64 -4.44 -13.65 -5.35
N GLN A 65 -4.19 -14.60 -6.27
CA GLN A 65 -3.80 -14.25 -7.64
C GLN A 65 -4.98 -13.59 -8.32
N ARG A 66 -4.83 -12.31 -8.71
CA ARG A 66 -5.91 -11.54 -9.34
C ARG A 66 -5.33 -10.40 -10.16
N ASP A 67 -5.90 -10.20 -11.35
CA ASP A 67 -5.63 -9.02 -12.16
C ASP A 67 -6.32 -7.78 -11.56
N VAL A 68 -5.68 -6.62 -11.65
CA VAL A 68 -6.23 -5.35 -11.16
C VAL A 68 -7.55 -4.97 -11.85
N LYS A 69 -7.78 -5.38 -13.10
CA LYS A 69 -9.06 -5.16 -13.81
C LYS A 69 -10.26 -5.83 -13.13
N ASP A 70 -9.99 -6.89 -12.37
CA ASP A 70 -11.02 -7.65 -11.65
C ASP A 70 -11.19 -7.22 -10.20
N LEU A 71 -10.54 -6.10 -9.82
CA LEU A 71 -10.65 -5.56 -8.47
C LEU A 71 -12.10 -5.12 -8.19
N ARG A 72 -12.71 -5.75 -7.22
CA ARG A 72 -14.07 -5.45 -6.73
C ARG A 72 -14.11 -5.63 -5.22
N ASN A 73 -14.80 -4.74 -4.55
CA ASN A 73 -15.02 -4.86 -3.11
C ASN A 73 -16.37 -4.22 -2.73
N PRO A 74 -17.26 -4.91 -2.04
CA PRO A 74 -18.56 -4.36 -1.63
C PRO A 74 -18.46 -3.41 -0.42
N LYS A 75 -17.31 -3.37 0.25
CA LYS A 75 -17.11 -2.53 1.43
C LYS A 75 -16.81 -1.09 1.01
N LYS A 76 -17.27 -0.15 1.83
CA LYS A 76 -17.04 1.29 1.64
C LYS A 76 -15.82 1.77 2.43
N TYR A 77 -15.30 2.93 2.02
CA TYR A 77 -14.20 3.65 2.70
C TYR A 77 -12.91 2.85 2.84
N GLY A 78 -12.60 2.06 1.84
CA GLY A 78 -11.36 1.30 1.80
C GLY A 78 -10.17 2.09 1.26
N PHE A 79 -9.02 1.40 1.26
CA PHE A 79 -7.77 1.93 0.74
C PHE A 79 -7.17 0.97 -0.29
N ILE A 80 -6.74 1.50 -1.43
CA ILE A 80 -5.85 0.81 -2.36
C ILE A 80 -4.44 1.36 -2.11
N ILE A 81 -3.48 0.46 -1.89
CA ILE A 81 -2.06 0.80 -1.79
C ILE A 81 -1.35 -0.03 -2.85
N THR A 82 -0.70 0.61 -3.80
CA THR A 82 -0.11 -0.09 -4.94
C THR A 82 1.22 0.51 -5.39
N ASN A 83 2.09 -0.38 -5.87
CA ASN A 83 3.38 -0.08 -6.44
C ASN A 83 3.51 -0.83 -7.78
N PRO A 84 2.82 -0.36 -8.85
CA PRO A 84 2.81 -1.04 -10.14
C PRO A 84 4.17 -0.91 -10.86
N PRO A 85 4.41 -1.69 -11.92
CA PRO A 85 5.60 -1.56 -12.75
C PRO A 85 5.84 -0.13 -13.24
N TYR A 86 7.11 0.26 -13.35
CA TYR A 86 7.53 1.60 -13.78
C TYR A 86 7.99 1.66 -15.23
N GLY A 87 8.06 0.50 -15.91
CA GLY A 87 8.58 0.41 -17.27
C GLY A 87 10.11 0.50 -17.32
N GLU A 88 10.81 -0.27 -16.53
CA GLU A 88 12.26 -0.35 -16.57
C GLU A 88 12.74 -0.99 -17.87
N ARG A 89 11.95 -1.91 -18.45
CA ARG A 89 12.20 -2.53 -19.75
C ARG A 89 11.39 -1.84 -20.84
N LEU A 90 11.91 -1.88 -22.09
CA LEU A 90 11.25 -1.21 -23.23
C LEU A 90 9.82 -1.73 -23.46
N GLU A 91 9.65 -3.04 -23.44
CA GLU A 91 8.35 -3.71 -23.61
C GLU A 91 7.34 -3.33 -22.52
N GLU A 92 7.81 -3.16 -21.29
CA GLU A 92 6.98 -2.70 -20.18
C GLU A 92 6.48 -1.26 -20.39
N LYS A 93 7.32 -0.38 -20.99
CA LYS A 93 6.94 1.02 -21.22
C LYS A 93 5.74 1.17 -22.15
N GLU A 94 5.63 0.31 -23.16
CA GLU A 94 4.51 0.33 -24.09
C GLU A 94 3.21 -0.12 -23.43
N ALA A 95 3.27 -0.99 -22.43
CA ALA A 95 2.11 -1.48 -21.70
C ALA A 95 1.64 -0.54 -20.56
N LEU A 96 2.49 0.39 -20.10
CA LEU A 96 2.16 1.28 -18.97
C LEU A 96 0.89 2.10 -19.19
N PRO A 97 0.64 2.74 -20.35
CA PRO A 97 -0.58 3.50 -20.56
C PRO A 97 -1.85 2.70 -20.29
N GLU A 98 -1.89 1.45 -20.75
CA GLU A 98 -3.03 0.57 -20.57
C GLU A 98 -3.18 0.10 -19.13
N LEU A 99 -2.07 -0.30 -18.50
CA LEU A 99 -2.06 -0.68 -17.09
C LEU A 99 -2.61 0.45 -16.19
N TYR A 100 -2.16 1.69 -16.40
CA TYR A 100 -2.60 2.82 -15.58
C TYR A 100 -4.04 3.25 -15.87
N ARG A 101 -4.56 3.06 -17.10
CA ARG A 101 -5.99 3.18 -17.38
C ARG A 101 -6.80 2.14 -16.59
N THR A 102 -6.38 0.89 -16.65
CA THR A 102 -7.03 -0.22 -15.94
C THR A 102 -7.04 0.03 -14.42
N ILE A 103 -5.94 0.48 -13.84
CA ILE A 103 -5.87 0.89 -12.42
C ILE A 103 -6.90 2.01 -12.15
N GLY A 104 -6.94 3.03 -13.01
CA GLY A 104 -7.87 4.14 -12.88
C GLY A 104 -9.35 3.72 -12.98
N GLU A 105 -9.67 2.80 -13.87
CA GLU A 105 -11.04 2.25 -14.03
C GLU A 105 -11.45 1.43 -12.82
N SER A 106 -10.58 0.55 -12.36
CA SER A 106 -10.80 -0.26 -11.16
C SER A 106 -10.96 0.61 -9.91
N TYR A 107 -10.16 1.65 -9.77
CA TYR A 107 -10.31 2.62 -8.69
C TYR A 107 -11.65 3.36 -8.75
N ARG A 108 -12.07 3.85 -9.92
CA ARG A 108 -13.36 4.54 -10.09
C ARG A 108 -14.57 3.65 -9.81
N SER A 109 -14.43 2.33 -9.96
CA SER A 109 -15.51 1.39 -9.60
C SER A 109 -15.72 1.24 -8.09
N LEU A 110 -14.85 1.83 -7.27
CA LEU A 110 -14.86 1.80 -5.81
C LEU A 110 -15.09 3.23 -5.28
N ASP A 111 -16.31 3.74 -5.41
CA ASP A 111 -16.69 5.14 -5.23
C ASP A 111 -16.20 5.81 -3.94
N ASP A 112 -16.17 5.06 -2.84
CA ASP A 112 -15.83 5.59 -1.52
C ASP A 112 -14.38 5.26 -1.08
N TRP A 113 -13.53 4.82 -2.01
CA TRP A 113 -12.17 4.39 -1.67
C TRP A 113 -11.13 5.48 -1.93
N SER A 114 -10.05 5.44 -1.17
CA SER A 114 -8.84 6.22 -1.46
C SER A 114 -7.79 5.32 -2.12
N MET A 115 -6.98 5.89 -3.01
CA MET A 115 -5.87 5.18 -3.62
C MET A 115 -4.55 5.89 -3.36
N PHE A 116 -3.56 5.11 -2.96
CA PHE A 116 -2.19 5.52 -2.73
C PHE A 116 -1.28 4.75 -3.69
N LEU A 117 -0.61 5.49 -4.56
CA LEU A 117 0.20 4.96 -5.65
C LEU A 117 1.61 5.48 -5.56
N ILE A 118 2.60 4.59 -5.58
CA ILE A 118 4.00 4.96 -5.75
C ILE A 118 4.46 4.56 -7.15
N THR A 119 5.09 5.49 -7.89
CA THR A 119 5.59 5.20 -9.24
C THR A 119 6.62 6.22 -9.69
N SER A 120 7.51 5.83 -10.59
CA SER A 120 8.37 6.75 -11.36
C SER A 120 7.75 7.16 -12.69
N TYR A 121 6.61 6.57 -13.09
CA TYR A 121 5.93 6.89 -14.34
C TYR A 121 5.25 8.26 -14.26
N THR A 122 5.79 9.23 -15.00
CA THR A 122 5.38 10.64 -14.93
C THR A 122 3.97 10.90 -15.47
N ASP A 123 3.48 10.07 -16.38
CA ASP A 123 2.16 10.21 -17.01
C ASP A 123 1.04 9.46 -16.23
N ALA A 124 1.34 8.98 -15.01
CA ALA A 124 0.39 8.21 -14.20
C ALA A 124 -0.98 8.89 -14.05
N GLU A 125 -1.02 10.17 -13.65
CA GLU A 125 -2.27 10.92 -13.48
C GLU A 125 -3.08 11.02 -14.76
N LYS A 126 -2.42 11.18 -15.90
CA LYS A 126 -3.04 11.28 -17.22
C LYS A 126 -3.80 9.99 -17.56
N TYR A 127 -3.17 8.85 -17.38
CA TYR A 127 -3.76 7.56 -17.74
C TYR A 127 -4.73 7.02 -16.67
N ILE A 128 -4.51 7.31 -15.39
CA ILE A 128 -5.51 7.09 -14.33
C ILE A 128 -6.78 7.91 -14.60
N GLY A 129 -6.67 9.03 -15.33
CA GLY A 129 -7.81 9.89 -15.67
C GLY A 129 -8.29 10.78 -14.51
N ARG A 130 -7.47 10.95 -13.49
CA ARG A 130 -7.71 11.85 -12.36
C ARG A 130 -6.39 12.47 -11.88
N LYS A 131 -6.42 13.74 -11.53
CA LYS A 131 -5.32 14.42 -10.85
C LYS A 131 -5.32 14.02 -9.37
N ALA A 132 -4.13 13.74 -8.82
CA ALA A 132 -3.98 13.43 -7.41
C ALA A 132 -4.27 14.65 -6.53
N ASP A 133 -4.88 14.42 -5.38
CA ASP A 133 -5.14 15.48 -4.38
C ASP A 133 -3.83 15.97 -3.75
N ARG A 134 -2.86 15.05 -3.63
CA ARG A 134 -1.50 15.33 -3.17
C ARG A 134 -0.51 14.44 -3.88
N ASN A 135 0.69 14.94 -4.07
CA ASN A 135 1.80 14.12 -4.49
C ASN A 135 3.07 14.50 -3.70
N ARG A 136 3.92 13.51 -3.41
CA ARG A 136 5.22 13.72 -2.78
C ARG A 136 6.28 13.07 -3.62
N LYS A 137 7.32 13.84 -3.94
CA LYS A 137 8.52 13.33 -4.59
C LYS A 137 9.36 12.58 -3.56
N ILE A 138 9.73 11.37 -3.89
CA ILE A 138 10.59 10.51 -3.09
C ILE A 138 11.70 9.90 -3.96
N TYR A 139 12.75 9.46 -3.33
CA TYR A 139 13.84 8.75 -4.00
C TYR A 139 13.97 7.36 -3.39
N ASN A 140 13.97 6.34 -4.24
CA ASN A 140 14.31 4.98 -3.88
C ASN A 140 15.67 4.65 -4.53
N GLY A 141 16.74 4.81 -3.76
CA GLY A 141 18.09 4.84 -4.32
C GLY A 141 18.23 5.98 -5.33
N MET A 142 18.58 5.66 -6.57
CA MET A 142 18.72 6.61 -7.67
C MET A 142 17.42 6.86 -8.44
N ILE A 143 16.37 6.09 -8.16
CA ILE A 143 15.11 6.20 -8.87
C ILE A 143 14.24 7.28 -8.22
N LYS A 144 13.97 8.33 -8.99
CA LYS A 144 13.02 9.38 -8.62
C LYS A 144 11.59 8.86 -8.81
N SER A 145 10.85 8.76 -7.73
CA SER A 145 9.46 8.32 -7.72
C SER A 145 8.54 9.39 -7.14
N TYR A 146 7.25 9.21 -7.35
CA TYR A 146 6.20 10.06 -6.80
C TYR A 146 5.21 9.20 -6.03
N PHE A 147 4.83 9.66 -4.85
CA PHE A 147 3.77 9.08 -4.05
C PHE A 147 2.51 9.90 -4.25
N TYR A 148 1.62 9.42 -5.10
CA TYR A 148 0.33 10.04 -5.42
C TYR A 148 -0.73 9.60 -4.42
N GLN A 149 -1.56 10.54 -3.99
CA GLN A 149 -2.65 10.33 -3.06
C GLN A 149 -3.96 10.79 -3.72
N PHE A 150 -4.82 9.85 -4.01
CA PHE A 150 -6.17 10.07 -4.54
C PHE A 150 -7.15 9.81 -3.39
N MET A 151 -7.69 10.87 -2.82
CA MET A 151 -8.52 10.77 -1.61
C MET A 151 -9.97 10.50 -1.97
N GLY A 152 -10.55 9.50 -1.34
CA GLY A 152 -11.99 9.28 -1.27
C GLY A 152 -12.66 10.10 -0.17
N PRO A 153 -13.99 10.04 -0.07
CA PRO A 153 -14.73 10.72 0.99
C PRO A 153 -14.38 10.14 2.37
N LYS A 154 -14.47 10.97 3.38
CA LYS A 154 -14.33 10.51 4.77
C LYS A 154 -15.56 9.72 5.18
N PRO A 155 -15.40 8.62 5.93
CA PRO A 155 -16.53 7.92 6.51
C PRO A 155 -17.33 8.85 7.43
N PRO A 156 -18.67 8.68 7.52
CA PRO A 156 -19.49 9.45 8.44
C PRO A 156 -18.99 9.24 9.87
N LYS A 157 -19.01 10.31 10.68
CA LYS A 157 -18.67 10.22 12.09
C LYS A 157 -19.66 9.25 12.77
N ARG A 158 -19.16 8.22 13.45
CA ARG A 158 -20.00 7.42 14.34
C ARG A 158 -20.58 8.35 15.39
N ARG A 159 -21.91 8.42 15.52
CA ARG A 159 -22.52 9.02 16.70
C ARG A 159 -22.01 8.22 17.91
N ARG A 160 -21.35 8.89 18.85
CA ARG A 160 -21.14 8.30 20.17
C ARG A 160 -22.55 8.13 20.74
N GLU A 161 -22.98 6.90 20.93
CA GLU A 161 -24.11 6.62 21.80
C GLU A 161 -23.63 7.05 23.19
N GLU A 162 -24.24 8.12 23.71
CA GLU A 162 -24.03 8.54 25.08
C GLU A 162 -24.64 7.42 25.96
N ALA A 163 -23.75 6.72 26.67
CA ALA A 163 -24.11 5.74 27.68
C ALA A 163 -24.34 6.42 29.03
#